data_9442ce9139b6fa6ec112384afe943b44
#
_entry.id   9442ce9139b6fa6ec112384afe943b44
#
_cell.length_a   1.000
_cell.length_b   1.000
_cell.length_c   1.000
_cell.angle_alpha   90.00
_cell.angle_beta   90.00
_cell.angle_gamma   90.00
#
_symmetry.space_group_name_H-M   'P 1'
#
loop_
_entity.id
_entity.type
_entity.pdbx_description
1 polymer ?
#
loop_
_entity_poly.entity_id
_entity_poly.type
_entity_poly.pdbx_seq_one_letter_code
_entity_poly.pdbx_strand_id
1 'polypeptide(L)'
;MAPSLTIGQVAKTSGVAPKTIRYYEQIGVLPAPSRAASGYRLYDQPGVERLRFIRRARSLGLPLQQLKTLMGTLNGARTTLFVLGFARWFGRNFTP
;
A
#
# COMPACT_ATOMS: atom_id res chain seq x y z
N MET A 1 5.11 17.45 9.89
CA MET A 1 5.45 17.04 8.54
C MET A 1 5.95 15.59 8.56
N ALA A 2 5.29 14.71 7.89
CA ALA A 2 5.70 13.31 7.87
C ALA A 2 7.00 13.17 7.07
N PRO A 3 8.00 12.43 7.59
CA PRO A 3 9.23 12.22 6.84
C PRO A 3 8.96 11.38 5.59
N SER A 4 9.65 11.71 4.51
CA SER A 4 9.63 10.91 3.29
C SER A 4 10.48 9.66 3.49
N LEU A 5 9.98 8.54 2.96
CA LEU A 5 10.65 7.25 3.07
C LEU A 5 11.16 6.81 1.71
N THR A 6 12.32 6.17 1.69
CA THR A 6 12.83 5.55 0.46
C THR A 6 12.14 4.20 0.26
N ILE A 7 12.26 3.65 -0.97
CA ILE A 7 11.69 2.33 -1.26
C ILE A 7 12.30 1.25 -0.34
N GLY A 8 13.59 1.36 -0.02
CA GLY A 8 14.23 0.42 0.90
C GLY A 8 13.64 0.49 2.30
N GLN A 9 13.40 1.69 2.80
CA GLN A 9 12.79 1.88 4.12
C GLN A 9 11.35 1.35 4.14
N VAL A 10 10.59 1.63 3.09
CA VAL A 10 9.20 1.16 2.98
C VAL A 10 9.16 -0.36 2.90
N ALA A 11 10.05 -0.96 2.12
CA ALA A 11 10.13 -2.41 2.01
C ALA A 11 10.40 -3.05 3.37
N LYS A 12 11.33 -2.48 4.12
CA LYS A 12 11.69 -2.99 5.44
C LYS A 12 10.53 -2.85 6.43
N THR A 13 9.85 -1.70 6.41
CA THR A 13 8.76 -1.42 7.34
C THR A 13 7.51 -2.21 6.99
N SER A 14 7.18 -2.33 5.71
CA SER A 14 5.97 -3.02 5.26
C SER A 14 6.12 -4.54 5.14
N GLY A 15 7.34 -5.01 5.02
CA GLY A 15 7.61 -6.42 4.76
C GLY A 15 7.38 -6.83 3.31
N VAL A 16 7.27 -5.87 2.40
CA VAL A 16 7.06 -6.12 0.97
C VAL A 16 8.35 -5.77 0.23
N ALA A 17 8.84 -6.70 -0.60
CA ALA A 17 10.09 -6.50 -1.33
C ALA A 17 10.00 -5.30 -2.29
N PRO A 18 11.10 -4.56 -2.51
CA PRO A 18 11.08 -3.42 -3.43
C PRO A 18 10.58 -3.77 -4.82
N LYS A 19 10.95 -4.92 -5.34
CA LYS A 19 10.50 -5.40 -6.64
C LYS A 19 8.97 -5.53 -6.68
N THR A 20 8.38 -6.05 -5.61
CA THR A 20 6.94 -6.22 -5.50
C THR A 20 6.25 -4.87 -5.38
N ILE A 21 6.83 -3.92 -4.65
CA ILE A 21 6.29 -2.57 -4.54
C ILE A 21 6.22 -1.92 -5.92
N ARG A 22 7.28 -2.02 -6.71
CA ARG A 22 7.31 -1.48 -8.08
C ARG A 22 6.27 -2.13 -8.97
N TYR A 23 6.09 -3.44 -8.81
CA TYR A 23 5.09 -4.18 -9.57
C TYR A 23 3.68 -3.69 -9.23
N TYR A 24 3.39 -3.47 -7.95
CA TYR A 24 2.08 -2.97 -7.52
C TYR A 24 1.81 -1.57 -8.06
N GLU A 25 2.82 -0.73 -8.15
CA GLU A 25 2.70 0.59 -8.79
C GLU A 25 2.40 0.44 -10.27
N GLN A 26 3.09 -0.48 -10.92
CA GLN A 26 2.95 -0.69 -12.37
C GLN A 26 1.55 -1.16 -12.74
N ILE A 27 0.95 -2.05 -11.96
CA ILE A 27 -0.37 -2.58 -12.27
C ILE A 27 -1.51 -1.74 -11.68
N GLY A 28 -1.20 -0.67 -10.96
CA GLY A 28 -2.21 0.26 -10.45
C GLY A 28 -2.82 -0.11 -9.12
N VAL A 29 -2.25 -1.08 -8.41
CA VAL A 29 -2.70 -1.42 -7.05
C VAL A 29 -2.26 -0.33 -6.07
N LEU A 30 -1.09 0.26 -6.31
CA LEU A 30 -0.60 1.40 -5.57
C LEU A 30 -0.58 2.63 -6.48
N PRO A 31 -0.87 3.83 -5.94
CA PRO A 31 -0.69 5.05 -6.71
C PRO A 31 0.79 5.29 -6.96
N ALA A 32 1.09 6.07 -8.00
CA ALA A 32 2.46 6.45 -8.30
C ALA A 32 3.02 7.24 -7.11
N PRO A 33 4.25 6.94 -6.67
CA PRO A 33 4.86 7.67 -5.56
C PRO A 33 5.30 9.07 -5.99
N SER A 34 5.40 9.97 -5.02
CA SER A 34 6.06 11.24 -5.24
C SER A 34 7.54 11.00 -5.55
N ARG A 35 8.17 11.96 -6.22
CA ARG A 35 9.59 11.84 -6.54
C ARG A 35 10.34 13.05 -6.03
N ALA A 36 11.55 12.82 -5.52
CA ALA A 36 12.47 13.88 -5.18
C ALA A 36 12.97 14.56 -6.45
N ALA A 37 13.59 15.71 -6.30
CA ALA A 37 14.21 16.42 -7.43
C ALA A 37 15.24 15.54 -8.15
N SER A 38 15.88 14.62 -7.42
CA SER A 38 16.85 13.68 -7.97
C SER A 38 16.20 12.49 -8.72
N GLY A 39 14.89 12.39 -8.71
CA GLY A 39 14.15 11.30 -9.36
C GLY A 39 13.89 10.09 -8.49
N TYR A 40 14.38 10.06 -7.27
CA TYR A 40 14.13 8.94 -6.36
C TYR A 40 12.68 8.90 -5.93
N ARG A 41 12.13 7.69 -5.80
CA ARG A 41 10.80 7.47 -5.26
C ARG A 41 10.76 7.87 -3.79
N LEU A 42 9.71 8.62 -3.43
CA LEU A 42 9.45 9.01 -2.04
C LEU A 42 8.09 8.47 -1.62
N TYR A 43 8.08 7.83 -0.48
CA TYR A 43 6.87 7.24 0.10
C TYR A 43 6.52 7.93 1.40
N ASP A 44 5.30 7.77 1.84
CA ASP A 44 4.82 8.34 3.10
C ASP A 44 4.18 7.24 3.95
N GLN A 45 3.75 7.61 5.14
CA GLN A 45 3.11 6.66 6.05
C GLN A 45 1.85 6.03 5.45
N PRO A 46 0.96 6.77 4.76
CA PRO A 46 -0.16 6.15 4.07
C PRO A 46 0.25 5.08 3.06
N GLY A 47 1.37 5.28 2.38
CA GLY A 47 1.90 4.28 1.46
C GLY A 47 2.29 3.00 2.18
N VAL A 48 2.94 3.11 3.33
CA VAL A 48 3.29 1.96 4.16
C VAL A 48 2.03 1.22 4.60
N GLU A 49 1.01 1.95 5.03
CA GLU A 49 -0.24 1.34 5.48
C GLU A 49 -0.95 0.60 4.36
N ARG A 50 -0.95 1.16 3.15
CA ARG A 50 -1.52 0.49 1.98
C ARG A 50 -0.79 -0.81 1.68
N LEU A 51 0.54 -0.80 1.74
CA LEU A 51 1.34 -1.99 1.50
C LEU A 51 1.10 -3.06 2.55
N ARG A 52 0.98 -2.68 3.81
CA ARG A 52 0.65 -3.61 4.88
C ARG A 52 -0.72 -4.23 4.66
N PHE A 53 -1.69 -3.42 4.27
CA PHE A 53 -3.03 -3.90 3.95
C PHE A 53 -2.99 -4.90 2.80
N ILE A 54 -2.31 -4.57 1.71
CA ILE A 54 -2.21 -5.45 0.55
C ILE A 54 -1.53 -6.77 0.94
N ARG A 55 -0.43 -6.68 1.67
CA ARG A 55 0.30 -7.86 2.11
C ARG A 55 -0.59 -8.78 2.94
N ARG A 56 -1.32 -8.21 3.89
CA ARG A 56 -2.21 -8.98 4.75
C ARG A 56 -3.36 -9.61 3.96
N ALA A 57 -3.98 -8.83 3.08
CA ALA A 57 -5.07 -9.33 2.25
C ALA A 57 -4.60 -10.48 1.35
N ARG A 58 -3.40 -10.35 0.78
CA ARG A 58 -2.84 -11.41 -0.04
C ARG A 58 -2.56 -12.67 0.78
N SER A 59 -2.05 -12.51 1.98
CA SER A 59 -1.78 -13.66 2.85
C SER A 59 -3.05 -14.39 3.26
N LEU A 60 -4.19 -13.73 3.22
CA LEU A 60 -5.49 -14.32 3.53
C LEU A 60 -6.20 -14.84 2.29
N GLY A 61 -5.55 -14.82 1.13
CA GLY A 61 -6.05 -15.40 -0.09
C GLY A 61 -6.83 -14.46 -0.99
N LEU A 62 -6.87 -13.16 -0.71
CA LEU A 62 -7.59 -12.23 -1.56
C LEU A 62 -6.84 -12.04 -2.88
N PRO A 63 -7.50 -12.26 -4.05
CA PRO A 63 -6.84 -12.13 -5.33
C PRO A 63 -6.37 -10.70 -5.59
N LEU A 64 -5.21 -10.58 -6.25
CA LEU A 64 -4.62 -9.28 -6.54
C LEU A 64 -5.53 -8.41 -7.40
N GLN A 65 -6.27 -9.03 -8.32
CA GLN A 65 -7.19 -8.31 -9.18
C GLN A 65 -8.33 -7.66 -8.39
N GLN A 66 -8.83 -8.33 -7.38
CA GLN A 66 -9.85 -7.75 -6.50
C GLN A 66 -9.28 -6.59 -5.69
N LEU A 67 -8.04 -6.72 -5.23
CA LEU A 67 -7.35 -5.63 -4.55
C LEU A 67 -7.19 -4.43 -5.46
N LYS A 68 -6.83 -4.67 -6.72
CA LYS A 68 -6.69 -3.59 -7.70
C LYS A 68 -8.01 -2.84 -7.89
N THR A 69 -9.10 -3.57 -8.04
CA THR A 69 -10.42 -2.99 -8.21
C THR A 69 -10.81 -2.17 -6.96
N LEU A 70 -10.60 -2.73 -5.79
CA LEU A 70 -10.91 -2.06 -4.53
C LEU A 70 -10.11 -0.78 -4.37
N MET A 71 -8.79 -0.84 -4.62
CA MET A 71 -7.93 0.32 -4.49
C MET A 71 -8.25 1.39 -5.54
N GLY A 72 -8.60 0.98 -6.75
CA GLY A 72 -9.01 1.91 -7.80
C GLY A 72 -10.29 2.64 -7.46
N THR A 73 -11.26 1.94 -6.89
CA THR A 73 -12.53 2.54 -6.47
C THR A 73 -12.32 3.56 -5.36
N LEU A 74 -11.34 3.31 -4.51
CA LEU A 74 -11.08 4.15 -3.34
C LEU A 74 -10.00 5.20 -3.60
N ASN A 75 -9.61 5.37 -4.83
CA ASN A 75 -8.51 6.26 -5.20
C ASN A 75 -8.96 7.72 -5.15
N GLY A 76 -9.06 8.27 -3.95
CA GLY A 76 -9.47 9.63 -3.72
C GLY A 76 -8.98 10.13 -2.37
N ALA A 77 -9.43 11.31 -1.97
CA ALA A 77 -8.95 11.99 -0.75
C ALA A 77 -9.21 11.18 0.52
N ARG A 78 -10.20 10.29 0.51
CA ARG A 78 -10.57 9.50 1.67
C ARG A 78 -10.01 8.09 1.64
N THR A 79 -9.20 7.78 0.65
CA THR A 79 -8.69 6.43 0.46
C THR A 79 -7.95 5.90 1.69
N THR A 80 -7.09 6.74 2.28
CA THR A 80 -6.30 6.33 3.44
C THR A 80 -7.17 5.95 4.62
N LEU A 81 -8.16 6.77 4.94
CA LEU A 81 -9.07 6.47 6.05
C LEU A 81 -9.88 5.21 5.79
N PHE A 82 -10.35 5.02 4.57
CA PHE A 82 -11.09 3.83 4.20
C PHE A 82 -10.21 2.58 4.32
N VAL A 83 -8.99 2.65 3.79
CA VAL A 83 -8.06 1.52 3.86
C VAL A 83 -7.77 1.16 5.31
N LEU A 84 -7.53 2.14 6.16
CA LEU A 84 -7.29 1.90 7.58
C LEU A 84 -8.51 1.27 8.25
N GLY A 85 -9.70 1.77 7.96
CA GLY A 85 -10.93 1.22 8.51
C GLY A 85 -11.18 -0.20 8.03
N PHE A 86 -10.99 -0.45 6.73
CA PHE A 86 -11.15 -1.77 6.17
C PHE A 86 -10.10 -2.74 6.73
N ALA A 87 -8.86 -2.30 6.85
CA ALA A 87 -7.80 -3.13 7.40
C ALA A 87 -8.10 -3.52 8.85
N ARG A 88 -8.63 -2.58 9.62
CA ARG A 88 -9.02 -2.84 11.01
C ARG A 88 -10.16 -3.84 11.07
N TRP A 89 -11.20 -3.65 10.24
CA TRP A 89 -12.32 -4.57 10.16
C TRP A 89 -11.86 -5.95 9.70
N PHE A 90 -11.03 -6.00 8.67
CA PHE A 90 -10.50 -7.23 8.10
C PHE A 90 -9.70 -8.00 9.14
N GLY A 91 -8.85 -7.27 9.89
CA GLY A 91 -8.07 -7.87 10.96
C GLY A 91 -8.94 -8.45 12.06
N ARG A 92 -10.02 -7.77 12.41
CA ARG A 92 -10.95 -8.24 13.44
C ARG A 92 -11.69 -9.51 13.02
N ASN A 93 -12.07 -9.59 11.74
CA ASN A 93 -12.93 -10.68 11.25
C ASN A 93 -12.15 -11.86 10.68
N PHE A 94 -10.90 -11.67 10.28
CA PHE A 94 -10.10 -12.69 9.62
C PHE A 94 -8.77 -12.97 10.34
N THR A 95 -8.55 -12.42 11.51
CA THR A 95 -7.37 -12.73 12.32
C THR A 95 -7.57 -14.10 12.97
N PRO A 96 -6.61 -15.00 12.82
CA PRO A 96 -6.67 -16.30 13.50
C PRO A 96 -6.58 -16.16 15.00
#